data_0869f420a07607c43f5f22a94d63ed8a
#
_entry.id   0869f420a07607c43f5f22a94d63ed8a
#
_cell.length_a   1.000
_cell.length_b   1.000
_cell.length_c   1.000
_cell.angle_alpha   90.00
_cell.angle_beta   90.00
_cell.angle_gamma   90.00
#
_symmetry.space_group_name_H-M   'P 1'
#
loop_
_entity.id
_entity.type
_entity.pdbx_description
1 polymer ?
#
loop_
_entity_poly.entity_id
_entity_poly.type
_entity_poly.pdbx_seq_one_letter_code
_entity_poly.pdbx_strand_id
1 'polypeptide(L)'
;MELVKLVAKKRIFLFGTILFLTVSAVLAESKKDTIISIPKSDTVRIKKAQIFETPGATLMYQRPKPFGFILNVPSDIYRMGKAAVSKKNLPELAAILAGSALLVAVDQPVTDAVQQFGRYLSIDPARKSKTLIAFNIGDFKLNAMEVPDNLNSTFYYLGEGWASVLIAGGFYTYGLAANDYRALQTTSQIAESIFALGITTQFLKRITGRQSPFRAMEGPNPVPGGDWHPFPYPSKYQKSVSNFDAFPSGHLATAMATLTVLSSNYPDNKYIKPVGYSLMGILAISMINNGVHWVSDYPLALAIGYTCGKIVSSRGHQIIPRLSSEKGSNSAFLPVFQGNGSVGLSYRATF
;
A
#
# COMPACT_ATOMS: atom_id res chain seq x y z
N MET A 1 19.04 11.26 31.22
CA MET A 1 19.59 11.07 29.86
C MET A 1 19.69 9.59 29.49
N GLU A 2 20.15 8.71 30.36
CA GLU A 2 20.22 7.25 30.15
C GLU A 2 18.86 6.58 29.95
N LEU A 3 17.85 6.91 30.74
CA LEU A 3 16.50 6.35 30.65
C LEU A 3 15.84 6.66 29.29
N VAL A 4 16.05 7.86 28.74
CA VAL A 4 15.54 8.28 27.43
C VAL A 4 16.21 7.49 26.31
N LYS A 5 17.51 7.22 26.42
CA LYS A 5 18.24 6.38 25.46
C LYS A 5 17.75 4.91 25.49
N LEU A 6 17.45 4.40 26.70
CA LEU A 6 16.93 3.04 26.88
C LEU A 6 15.52 2.89 26.30
N VAL A 7 14.66 3.89 26.50
CA VAL A 7 13.30 3.92 25.95
C VAL A 7 13.33 4.04 24.42
N ALA A 8 14.20 4.87 23.86
CA ALA A 8 14.37 4.98 22.41
C ALA A 8 14.88 3.67 21.79
N LYS A 9 15.89 3.01 22.41
CA LYS A 9 16.37 1.69 21.97
C LYS A 9 15.26 0.63 21.99
N LYS A 10 14.44 0.59 23.07
CA LYS A 10 13.31 -0.36 23.16
C LYS A 10 12.25 -0.10 22.08
N ARG A 11 11.97 1.16 21.72
CA ARG A 11 10.99 1.51 20.68
C ARG A 11 11.48 1.17 19.27
N ILE A 12 12.76 1.43 18.98
CA ILE A 12 13.38 1.02 17.70
C ILE A 12 13.39 -0.50 17.60
N PHE A 13 13.71 -1.20 18.69
CA PHE A 13 13.67 -2.65 18.75
C PHE A 13 12.24 -3.18 18.53
N LEU A 14 11.23 -2.58 19.17
CA LEU A 14 9.82 -2.95 19.02
C LEU A 14 9.34 -2.74 17.57
N PHE A 15 9.69 -1.60 16.95
CA PHE A 15 9.36 -1.34 15.54
C PHE A 15 10.02 -2.35 14.62
N GLY A 16 11.31 -2.60 14.78
CA GLY A 16 12.04 -3.61 14.02
C GLY A 16 11.48 -5.01 14.23
N THR A 17 11.07 -5.35 15.45
CA THR A 17 10.47 -6.65 15.79
C THR A 17 9.10 -6.81 15.13
N ILE A 18 8.24 -5.79 15.17
CA ILE A 18 6.93 -5.82 14.50
C ILE A 18 7.13 -5.97 12.99
N LEU A 19 8.05 -5.22 12.40
CA LEU A 19 8.36 -5.29 10.98
C LEU A 19 8.94 -6.66 10.61
N PHE A 20 9.86 -7.21 11.41
CA PHE A 20 10.44 -8.53 11.22
C PHE A 20 9.37 -9.63 11.34
N LEU A 21 8.48 -9.54 12.34
CA LEU A 21 7.39 -10.49 12.53
C LEU A 21 6.40 -10.46 11.36
N THR A 22 6.08 -9.29 10.81
CA THR A 22 5.20 -9.18 9.63
C THR A 22 5.84 -9.79 8.40
N VAL A 23 7.12 -9.52 8.14
CA VAL A 23 7.86 -10.14 7.02
C VAL A 23 7.99 -11.64 7.23
N SER A 24 8.35 -12.08 8.45
CA SER A 24 8.49 -13.50 8.78
C SER A 24 7.17 -14.26 8.68
N ALA A 25 6.05 -13.68 9.14
CA ALA A 25 4.73 -14.29 9.00
C ALA A 25 4.30 -14.44 7.54
N VAL A 26 4.62 -13.45 6.69
CA VAL A 26 4.37 -13.53 5.24
C VAL A 26 5.21 -14.61 4.58
N LEU A 27 6.48 -14.78 5.03
CA LEU A 27 7.41 -15.75 4.46
C LEU A 27 7.22 -17.17 4.99
N ALA A 28 6.80 -17.34 6.24
CA ALA A 28 6.61 -18.65 6.87
C ALA A 28 5.54 -19.51 6.17
N GLU A 29 4.55 -18.89 5.53
CA GLU A 29 3.49 -19.59 4.79
C GLU A 29 3.87 -19.90 3.33
N SER A 30 5.07 -19.49 2.88
CA SER A 30 5.58 -19.76 1.54
C SER A 30 6.11 -21.19 1.43
N LYS A 31 5.23 -22.17 1.19
CA LYS A 31 5.65 -23.51 0.76
C LYS A 31 6.33 -23.41 -0.60
N LYS A 32 7.59 -23.85 -0.68
CA LYS A 32 8.31 -23.99 -1.95
C LYS A 32 7.65 -25.10 -2.76
N ASP A 33 6.89 -24.72 -3.77
CA ASP A 33 6.44 -25.65 -4.76
C ASP A 33 7.43 -25.75 -5.93
N THR A 34 7.54 -26.94 -6.41
CA THR A 34 8.48 -27.53 -7.37
C THR A 34 8.84 -26.60 -8.54
N ILE A 35 10.14 -26.52 -8.86
CA ILE A 35 10.61 -25.98 -10.14
C ILE A 35 10.17 -26.95 -11.24
N ILE A 36 9.08 -26.64 -11.93
CA ILE A 36 8.65 -27.39 -13.10
C ILE A 36 9.33 -26.78 -14.31
N SER A 37 10.22 -27.55 -14.96
CA SER A 37 10.66 -27.26 -16.32
C SER A 37 9.51 -27.55 -17.27
N ILE A 38 8.85 -26.50 -17.77
CA ILE A 38 7.78 -26.63 -18.76
C ILE A 38 8.38 -27.22 -20.04
N PRO A 39 7.76 -28.27 -20.65
CA PRO A 39 8.24 -28.86 -21.90
C PRO A 39 8.33 -27.80 -22.99
N LYS A 40 9.38 -27.88 -23.79
CA LYS A 40 9.58 -27.04 -24.97
C LYS A 40 8.47 -27.31 -26.00
N SER A 41 7.43 -26.50 -25.98
CA SER A 41 6.55 -26.32 -27.13
C SER A 41 6.90 -25.00 -27.78
N ASP A 42 7.08 -25.05 -29.09
CA ASP A 42 7.59 -24.06 -30.01
C ASP A 42 7.48 -22.55 -29.66
N THR A 43 8.62 -21.87 -29.85
CA THR A 43 8.83 -20.44 -30.18
C THR A 43 8.74 -19.37 -29.07
N VAL A 44 8.49 -19.66 -27.81
CA VAL A 44 8.74 -18.70 -26.74
C VAL A 44 9.91 -19.19 -25.89
N ARG A 45 11.04 -18.46 -25.88
CA ARG A 45 12.12 -18.66 -24.89
C ARG A 45 11.50 -18.40 -23.51
N ILE A 46 10.94 -19.44 -22.88
CA ILE A 46 10.46 -19.37 -21.51
C ILE A 46 11.69 -19.17 -20.64
N LYS A 47 11.93 -17.92 -20.23
CA LYS A 47 12.91 -17.59 -19.19
C LYS A 47 12.52 -18.40 -17.96
N LYS A 48 13.51 -18.89 -17.18
CA LYS A 48 13.29 -19.60 -15.93
C LYS A 48 12.22 -18.90 -15.11
N ALA A 49 11.10 -19.57 -14.86
CA ALA A 49 9.98 -19.10 -14.06
C ALA A 49 9.76 -20.03 -12.87
N GLN A 50 9.21 -19.51 -11.78
CA GLN A 50 8.78 -20.27 -10.61
C GLN A 50 7.27 -20.24 -10.51
N ILE A 51 6.69 -21.38 -10.17
CA ILE A 51 5.25 -21.57 -10.04
C ILE A 51 4.91 -21.68 -8.56
N PHE A 52 3.89 -20.95 -8.14
CA PHE A 52 3.34 -20.97 -6.80
C PHE A 52 1.85 -21.30 -6.89
N GLU A 53 1.46 -22.41 -6.30
CA GLU A 53 0.05 -22.79 -6.22
C GLU A 53 -0.63 -22.08 -5.07
N THR A 54 -1.80 -21.49 -5.36
CA THR A 54 -2.66 -20.85 -4.39
C THR A 54 -4.05 -21.50 -4.44
N PRO A 55 -4.92 -21.41 -3.42
CA PRO A 55 -6.24 -22.05 -3.43
C PRO A 55 -7.12 -21.64 -4.64
N GLY A 56 -6.93 -20.43 -5.18
CA GLY A 56 -7.77 -19.89 -6.26
C GLY A 56 -7.10 -19.82 -7.63
N ALA A 57 -5.77 -19.92 -7.70
CA ALA A 57 -5.05 -19.76 -8.97
C ALA A 57 -3.61 -20.28 -8.85
N THR A 58 -3.00 -20.54 -9.99
CA THR A 58 -1.55 -20.78 -10.07
C THR A 58 -0.86 -19.50 -10.50
N LEU A 59 0.09 -19.03 -9.70
CA LEU A 59 0.86 -17.81 -9.96
C LEU A 59 2.24 -18.18 -10.50
N MET A 60 2.61 -17.64 -11.66
CA MET A 60 3.92 -17.86 -12.26
C MET A 60 4.73 -16.56 -12.21
N TYR A 61 5.90 -16.61 -11.57
CA TYR A 61 6.80 -15.48 -11.41
C TYR A 61 8.08 -15.67 -12.23
N GLN A 62 8.48 -14.63 -12.93
CA GLN A 62 9.79 -14.52 -13.55
C GLN A 62 10.71 -13.68 -12.64
N ARG A 63 12.02 -13.89 -12.76
CA ARG A 63 12.97 -13.02 -12.07
C ARG A 63 12.80 -11.57 -12.55
N PRO A 64 12.69 -10.56 -11.66
CA PRO A 64 12.54 -9.18 -12.07
C PRO A 64 13.74 -8.73 -12.93
N LYS A 65 13.48 -7.89 -13.92
CA LYS A 65 14.55 -7.28 -14.73
C LYS A 65 15.31 -6.27 -13.87
N PRO A 66 16.64 -6.21 -13.99
CA PRO A 66 17.41 -5.14 -13.38
C PRO A 66 16.82 -3.77 -13.78
N PHE A 67 16.71 -2.85 -12.80
CA PHE A 67 16.16 -1.50 -13.00
C PHE A 67 14.71 -1.44 -13.55
N GLY A 68 14.01 -2.58 -13.66
CA GLY A 68 12.62 -2.61 -14.10
C GLY A 68 11.71 -1.70 -13.26
N PHE A 69 11.94 -1.65 -11.96
CA PHE A 69 11.23 -0.83 -10.98
C PHE A 69 11.35 0.70 -11.21
N ILE A 70 12.33 1.15 -11.99
CA ILE A 70 12.46 2.56 -12.43
C ILE A 70 11.92 2.71 -13.86
N LEU A 71 12.32 1.82 -14.76
CA LEU A 71 11.97 1.93 -16.17
C LEU A 71 10.47 1.77 -16.46
N ASN A 72 9.75 1.09 -15.59
CA ASN A 72 8.30 0.91 -15.71
C ASN A 72 7.49 2.11 -15.22
N VAL A 73 8.06 2.98 -14.36
CA VAL A 73 7.34 4.08 -13.71
C VAL A 73 6.55 4.97 -14.68
N PRO A 74 7.10 5.43 -15.83
CA PRO A 74 6.32 6.25 -16.76
C PRO A 74 5.08 5.52 -17.30
N SER A 75 5.20 4.23 -17.60
CA SER A 75 4.08 3.39 -18.03
C SER A 75 3.03 3.23 -16.93
N ASP A 76 3.46 3.13 -15.67
CA ASP A 76 2.53 2.96 -14.54
C ASP A 76 1.75 4.23 -14.26
N ILE A 77 2.41 5.39 -14.28
CA ILE A 77 1.74 6.69 -14.16
C ILE A 77 0.72 6.87 -15.29
N TYR A 78 1.09 6.55 -16.53
CA TYR A 78 0.16 6.58 -17.67
C TYR A 78 -1.04 5.65 -17.45
N ARG A 79 -0.81 4.40 -17.01
CA ARG A 79 -1.87 3.42 -16.72
C ARG A 79 -2.78 3.87 -15.57
N MET A 80 -2.21 4.46 -14.52
CA MET A 80 -2.97 5.05 -13.42
C MET A 80 -3.88 6.18 -13.90
N GLY A 81 -3.34 7.13 -14.69
CA GLY A 81 -4.12 8.21 -15.29
C GLY A 81 -5.23 7.68 -16.20
N LYS A 82 -4.90 6.73 -17.09
CA LYS A 82 -5.90 6.08 -17.97
C LYS A 82 -6.98 5.35 -17.18
N ALA A 83 -6.62 4.67 -16.09
CA ALA A 83 -7.58 4.00 -15.23
C ALA A 83 -8.52 5.01 -14.56
N ALA A 84 -7.99 6.12 -14.05
CA ALA A 84 -8.78 7.16 -13.39
C ALA A 84 -9.85 7.76 -14.31
N VAL A 85 -9.51 8.05 -15.57
CA VAL A 85 -10.44 8.69 -16.53
C VAL A 85 -11.21 7.69 -17.40
N SER A 86 -11.11 6.39 -17.15
CA SER A 86 -11.85 5.40 -17.92
C SER A 86 -13.35 5.49 -17.63
N LYS A 87 -14.19 5.33 -18.63
CA LYS A 87 -15.67 5.40 -18.47
C LYS A 87 -16.19 4.45 -17.40
N LYS A 88 -15.53 3.30 -17.20
CA LYS A 88 -15.90 2.32 -16.17
C LYS A 88 -15.64 2.83 -14.76
N ASN A 89 -14.52 3.52 -14.54
CA ASN A 89 -14.08 3.95 -13.20
C ASN A 89 -14.48 5.40 -12.87
N LEU A 90 -15.02 6.13 -13.85
CA LEU A 90 -15.40 7.53 -13.67
C LEU A 90 -16.45 7.74 -12.55
N PRO A 91 -17.49 6.89 -12.41
CA PRO A 91 -18.44 7.00 -11.30
C PRO A 91 -17.76 6.77 -9.92
N GLU A 92 -16.82 5.83 -9.82
CA GLU A 92 -16.06 5.56 -8.61
C GLU A 92 -15.15 6.74 -8.24
N LEU A 93 -14.47 7.30 -9.23
CA LEU A 93 -13.65 8.51 -9.04
C LEU A 93 -14.51 9.69 -8.58
N ALA A 94 -15.66 9.90 -9.21
CA ALA A 94 -16.60 10.96 -8.82
C ALA A 94 -17.09 10.76 -7.38
N ALA A 95 -17.43 9.53 -6.99
CA ALA A 95 -17.84 9.21 -5.62
C ALA A 95 -16.72 9.46 -4.59
N ILE A 96 -15.47 9.11 -4.93
CA ILE A 96 -14.30 9.36 -4.08
C ILE A 96 -14.07 10.87 -3.90
N LEU A 97 -14.13 11.64 -4.98
CA LEU A 97 -13.96 13.09 -4.93
C LEU A 97 -15.09 13.77 -4.17
N ALA A 98 -16.35 13.35 -4.40
CA ALA A 98 -17.50 13.85 -3.64
C ALA A 98 -17.39 13.49 -2.16
N GLY A 99 -16.99 12.26 -1.84
CA GLY A 99 -16.74 11.84 -0.45
C GLY A 99 -15.63 12.66 0.21
N SER A 100 -14.51 12.90 -0.49
CA SER A 100 -13.46 13.80 0.03
C SER A 100 -13.99 15.22 0.25
N ALA A 101 -14.78 15.77 -0.68
CA ALA A 101 -15.37 17.09 -0.53
C ALA A 101 -16.34 17.20 0.66
N LEU A 102 -17.16 16.18 0.88
CA LEU A 102 -18.04 16.10 2.06
C LEU A 102 -17.24 16.02 3.36
N LEU A 103 -16.16 15.27 3.38
CA LEU A 103 -15.30 15.15 4.56
C LEU A 103 -14.59 16.46 4.92
N VAL A 104 -14.36 17.37 3.95
CA VAL A 104 -13.79 18.70 4.24
C VAL A 104 -14.61 19.46 5.28
N ALA A 105 -15.94 19.32 5.25
CA ALA A 105 -16.83 19.99 6.22
C ALA A 105 -16.64 19.51 7.67
N VAL A 106 -16.09 18.30 7.87
CA VAL A 106 -15.87 17.71 9.19
C VAL A 106 -14.38 17.58 9.56
N ASP A 107 -13.47 18.06 8.73
CA ASP A 107 -12.03 17.96 8.94
C ASP A 107 -11.58 18.52 10.30
N GLN A 108 -11.99 19.76 10.61
CA GLN A 108 -11.61 20.39 11.87
C GLN A 108 -12.21 19.68 13.08
N PRO A 109 -13.53 19.41 13.16
CA PRO A 109 -14.11 18.66 14.26
C PRO A 109 -13.49 17.28 14.49
N VAL A 110 -13.17 16.55 13.42
CA VAL A 110 -12.52 15.23 13.51
C VAL A 110 -11.08 15.39 14.03
N THR A 111 -10.34 16.37 13.55
CA THR A 111 -8.98 16.64 14.01
C THR A 111 -8.98 16.99 15.49
N ASP A 112 -9.87 17.88 15.93
CA ASP A 112 -9.99 18.28 17.34
C ASP A 112 -10.32 17.09 18.25
N ALA A 113 -11.28 16.24 17.82
CA ALA A 113 -11.70 15.05 18.57
C ALA A 113 -10.55 14.03 18.70
N VAL A 114 -9.82 13.76 17.62
CA VAL A 114 -8.68 12.81 17.63
C VAL A 114 -7.54 13.35 18.49
N GLN A 115 -7.23 14.63 18.39
CA GLN A 115 -6.20 15.25 19.22
C GLN A 115 -6.61 15.30 20.70
N GLN A 116 -7.88 15.53 21.01
CA GLN A 116 -8.40 15.44 22.38
C GLN A 116 -8.28 14.02 22.93
N PHE A 117 -8.63 13.02 22.16
CA PHE A 117 -8.46 11.62 22.52
C PHE A 117 -6.98 11.25 22.70
N GLY A 118 -6.09 11.73 21.83
CA GLY A 118 -4.64 11.57 21.97
C GLY A 118 -4.13 12.15 23.28
N ARG A 119 -4.56 13.36 23.64
CA ARG A 119 -4.23 13.99 24.95
C ARG A 119 -4.73 13.18 26.13
N TYR A 120 -5.97 12.66 26.06
CA TYR A 120 -6.54 11.79 27.09
C TYR A 120 -5.69 10.53 27.32
N LEU A 121 -5.16 9.93 26.24
CA LEU A 121 -4.26 8.78 26.30
C LEU A 121 -2.78 9.15 26.59
N SER A 122 -2.48 10.42 26.85
CA SER A 122 -1.11 10.93 27.02
C SER A 122 -0.18 10.63 25.82
N ILE A 123 -0.75 10.57 24.62
CA ILE A 123 -0.01 10.40 23.36
C ILE A 123 0.41 11.79 22.87
N ASP A 124 1.72 12.06 22.92
CA ASP A 124 2.28 13.32 22.45
C ASP A 124 1.99 13.52 20.94
N PRO A 125 1.26 14.57 20.53
CA PRO A 125 0.96 14.85 19.14
C PRO A 125 2.18 15.32 18.34
N ALA A 126 3.24 15.78 19.02
CA ALA A 126 4.42 16.29 18.34
C ALA A 126 5.11 15.19 17.51
N ARG A 127 5.37 15.52 16.24
CA ARG A 127 6.21 14.70 15.38
C ARG A 127 7.67 14.85 15.83
N LYS A 128 8.17 13.85 16.52
CA LYS A 128 9.55 13.82 17.02
C LYS A 128 10.31 12.72 16.30
N SER A 129 11.38 13.10 15.62
CA SER A 129 12.32 12.18 14.99
C SER A 129 13.75 12.51 15.35
N LYS A 130 14.62 11.51 15.29
CA LYS A 130 16.07 11.65 15.39
C LYS A 130 16.69 11.28 14.07
N THR A 131 17.51 12.16 13.53
CA THR A 131 18.27 11.88 12.31
C THR A 131 19.38 10.87 12.62
N LEU A 132 19.36 9.72 11.95
CA LEU A 132 20.42 8.70 12.02
C LEU A 132 21.47 8.93 10.95
N ILE A 133 21.07 9.30 9.75
CA ILE A 133 21.96 9.51 8.61
C ILE A 133 21.60 10.86 8.00
N ALA A 134 22.60 11.73 7.91
CA ALA A 134 22.49 13.00 7.22
C ALA A 134 23.69 13.17 6.28
N PHE A 135 23.46 13.78 5.11
CA PHE A 135 24.49 14.18 4.17
C PHE A 135 24.43 15.68 3.97
N ASN A 136 25.59 16.32 3.92
CA ASN A 136 25.71 17.72 3.55
C ASN A 136 26.11 17.81 2.07
N ILE A 137 25.33 18.53 1.28
CA ILE A 137 25.62 18.84 -0.12
C ILE A 137 25.74 20.35 -0.21
N GLY A 138 26.95 20.88 -0.09
CA GLY A 138 27.18 22.31 0.11
C GLY A 138 26.52 22.77 1.42
N ASP A 139 25.75 23.84 1.37
CA ASP A 139 24.99 24.37 2.52
C ASP A 139 23.67 23.64 2.80
N PHE A 140 23.31 22.65 1.98
CA PHE A 140 22.08 21.89 2.11
C PHE A 140 22.31 20.61 2.92
N LYS A 141 21.64 20.50 4.09
CA LYS A 141 21.63 19.29 4.92
C LYS A 141 20.46 18.41 4.52
N LEU A 142 20.77 17.24 3.93
CA LEU A 142 19.82 16.19 3.60
C LEU A 142 19.76 15.18 4.74
N ASN A 143 18.66 15.12 5.48
CA ASN A 143 18.40 14.05 6.44
C ASN A 143 17.93 12.81 5.68
N ALA A 144 18.86 11.90 5.41
CA ALA A 144 18.58 10.72 4.59
C ALA A 144 17.81 9.63 5.34
N MET A 145 18.02 9.53 6.65
CA MET A 145 17.29 8.57 7.48
C MET A 145 16.97 9.18 8.84
N GLU A 146 15.70 9.19 9.17
CA GLU A 146 15.20 9.60 10.49
C GLU A 146 14.51 8.42 11.17
N VAL A 147 14.51 8.38 12.48
CA VAL A 147 13.79 7.38 13.29
C VAL A 147 12.86 8.08 14.27
N PRO A 148 11.69 7.50 14.53
CA PRO A 148 10.72 8.08 15.45
C PRO A 148 11.25 8.09 16.90
N ASP A 149 10.95 9.17 17.64
CA ASP A 149 11.35 9.36 19.03
C ASP A 149 10.19 9.29 20.02
N ASN A 150 8.94 9.21 19.54
CA ASN A 150 7.76 9.00 20.36
C ASN A 150 6.78 7.99 19.74
N LEU A 151 5.77 7.56 20.50
CA LEU A 151 4.81 6.54 20.08
C LEU A 151 4.02 7.00 18.83
N ASN A 152 3.55 8.24 18.81
CA ASN A 152 2.81 8.80 17.68
C ASN A 152 3.67 8.83 16.41
N SER A 153 4.91 9.29 16.51
CA SER A 153 5.86 9.25 15.38
C SER A 153 6.17 7.82 14.92
N THR A 154 6.17 6.84 15.83
CA THR A 154 6.36 5.43 15.45
C THR A 154 5.24 4.94 14.54
N PHE A 155 4.00 5.28 14.85
CA PHE A 155 2.87 4.92 13.98
C PHE A 155 2.83 5.74 12.69
N TYR A 156 3.15 7.02 12.76
CA TYR A 156 3.31 7.87 11.60
C TYR A 156 4.35 7.32 10.62
N TYR A 157 5.43 6.74 11.14
CA TYR A 157 6.52 6.18 10.34
C TYR A 157 6.11 4.97 9.49
N LEU A 158 4.98 4.30 9.82
CA LEU A 158 4.43 3.22 9.00
C LEU A 158 4.04 3.68 7.58
N GLY A 159 3.69 4.95 7.42
CA GLY A 159 3.36 5.55 6.12
C GLY A 159 4.54 6.24 5.43
N GLU A 160 5.64 6.41 6.13
CA GLU A 160 6.87 6.92 5.54
C GLU A 160 7.42 5.92 4.52
N GLY A 161 7.97 6.39 3.42
CA GLY A 161 8.56 5.53 2.40
C GLY A 161 9.58 4.52 2.94
N TRP A 162 10.25 4.85 4.07
CA TRP A 162 11.22 3.98 4.73
C TRP A 162 10.63 2.66 5.23
N ALA A 163 9.41 2.63 5.76
CA ALA A 163 8.77 1.37 6.15
C ALA A 163 8.61 0.43 4.96
N SER A 164 8.16 0.97 3.83
CA SER A 164 8.04 0.21 2.58
C SER A 164 9.41 -0.23 2.04
N VAL A 165 10.45 0.61 2.16
CA VAL A 165 11.84 0.26 1.78
C VAL A 165 12.37 -0.87 2.65
N LEU A 166 12.13 -0.85 3.97
CA LEU A 166 12.56 -1.92 4.88
C LEU A 166 11.84 -3.24 4.57
N ILE A 167 10.53 -3.19 4.30
CA ILE A 167 9.77 -4.38 3.86
C ILE A 167 10.37 -4.92 2.54
N ALA A 168 10.58 -4.05 1.54
CA ALA A 168 11.20 -4.44 0.28
C ALA A 168 12.59 -5.03 0.48
N GLY A 169 13.41 -4.46 1.37
CA GLY A 169 14.73 -4.97 1.73
C GLY A 169 14.68 -6.36 2.34
N GLY A 170 13.72 -6.62 3.23
CA GLY A 170 13.49 -7.95 3.80
C GLY A 170 13.11 -8.98 2.74
N PHE A 171 12.21 -8.64 1.83
CA PHE A 171 11.86 -9.50 0.70
C PHE A 171 13.02 -9.71 -0.27
N TYR A 172 13.85 -8.69 -0.50
CA TYR A 172 15.03 -8.78 -1.35
C TYR A 172 16.07 -9.75 -0.78
N THR A 173 16.43 -9.59 0.48
CA THR A 173 17.41 -10.45 1.14
C THR A 173 16.94 -11.90 1.19
N TYR A 174 15.68 -12.13 1.55
CA TYR A 174 15.08 -13.46 1.50
C TYR A 174 15.05 -14.01 0.07
N GLY A 175 14.60 -13.22 -0.89
CA GLY A 175 14.50 -13.63 -2.29
C GLY A 175 15.85 -14.02 -2.90
N LEU A 176 16.94 -13.36 -2.51
CA LEU A 176 18.30 -13.75 -2.91
C LEU A 176 18.73 -15.04 -2.21
N ALA A 177 18.59 -15.12 -0.89
CA ALA A 177 19.03 -16.25 -0.10
C ALA A 177 18.28 -17.55 -0.44
N ALA A 178 16.97 -17.46 -0.65
CA ALA A 178 16.11 -18.58 -1.00
C ALA A 178 15.96 -18.82 -2.51
N ASN A 179 16.54 -17.96 -3.36
CA ASN A 179 16.30 -17.93 -4.80
C ASN A 179 14.79 -17.90 -5.14
N ASP A 180 14.01 -17.07 -4.41
CA ASP A 180 12.55 -16.97 -4.53
C ASP A 180 12.18 -15.79 -5.44
N TYR A 181 11.66 -16.09 -6.64
CA TYR A 181 11.32 -15.06 -7.63
C TYR A 181 10.07 -14.27 -7.22
N ARG A 182 9.15 -14.84 -6.45
CA ARG A 182 7.99 -14.13 -5.90
C ARG A 182 8.44 -13.02 -4.94
N ALA A 183 9.37 -13.34 -4.03
CA ALA A 183 9.93 -12.37 -3.10
C ALA A 183 10.71 -11.26 -3.84
N LEU A 184 11.53 -11.62 -4.83
CA LEU A 184 12.24 -10.64 -5.66
C LEU A 184 11.30 -9.73 -6.45
N GLN A 185 10.21 -10.29 -7.01
CA GLN A 185 9.18 -9.49 -7.68
C GLN A 185 8.45 -8.56 -6.71
N THR A 186 8.13 -9.05 -5.51
CA THR A 186 7.51 -8.23 -4.45
C THR A 186 8.38 -7.03 -4.11
N THR A 187 9.71 -7.23 -3.96
CA THR A 187 10.67 -6.15 -3.78
C THR A 187 10.62 -5.13 -4.91
N SER A 188 10.73 -5.61 -6.15
CA SER A 188 10.72 -4.75 -7.34
C SER A 188 9.45 -3.93 -7.44
N GLN A 189 8.29 -4.54 -7.17
CA GLN A 189 6.98 -3.90 -7.25
C GLN A 189 6.76 -2.87 -6.13
N ILE A 190 7.22 -3.13 -4.91
CA ILE A 190 7.18 -2.14 -3.82
C ILE A 190 8.05 -0.93 -4.20
N ALA A 191 9.27 -1.15 -4.66
CA ALA A 191 10.15 -0.07 -5.11
C ALA A 191 9.52 0.74 -6.27
N GLU A 192 8.97 0.05 -7.28
CA GLU A 192 8.26 0.64 -8.42
C GLU A 192 7.09 1.51 -7.95
N SER A 193 6.30 1.03 -6.98
CA SER A 193 5.17 1.78 -6.43
C SER A 193 5.60 3.04 -5.67
N ILE A 194 6.72 3.00 -4.93
CA ILE A 194 7.26 4.17 -4.23
C ILE A 194 7.60 5.29 -5.23
N PHE A 195 8.29 4.96 -6.34
CA PHE A 195 8.63 5.95 -7.36
C PHE A 195 7.40 6.48 -8.09
N ALA A 196 6.49 5.60 -8.52
CA ALA A 196 5.27 6.01 -9.22
C ALA A 196 4.38 6.91 -8.34
N LEU A 197 4.19 6.53 -7.07
CA LEU A 197 3.41 7.32 -6.12
C LEU A 197 4.11 8.62 -5.74
N GLY A 198 5.43 8.60 -5.55
CA GLY A 198 6.20 9.81 -5.28
C GLY A 198 5.93 10.89 -6.32
N ILE A 199 6.02 10.53 -7.60
CA ILE A 199 5.73 11.48 -8.70
C ILE A 199 4.25 11.87 -8.73
N THR A 200 3.34 10.89 -8.66
CA THR A 200 1.89 11.14 -8.80
C THR A 200 1.36 12.00 -7.65
N THR A 201 1.69 11.66 -6.40
CA THR A 201 1.20 12.42 -5.24
C THR A 201 1.81 13.81 -5.18
N GLN A 202 3.10 13.96 -5.51
CA GLN A 202 3.75 15.27 -5.56
C GLN A 202 3.16 16.16 -6.66
N PHE A 203 2.77 15.60 -7.79
CA PHE A 203 2.06 16.33 -8.83
C PHE A 203 0.69 16.83 -8.34
N LEU A 204 -0.10 15.95 -7.71
CA LEU A 204 -1.43 16.31 -7.20
C LEU A 204 -1.34 17.32 -6.05
N LYS A 205 -0.36 17.20 -5.16
CA LYS A 205 -0.12 18.17 -4.08
C LYS A 205 0.16 19.58 -4.62
N ARG A 206 0.86 19.69 -5.75
CA ARG A 206 1.11 20.98 -6.40
C ARG A 206 -0.12 21.55 -7.10
N ILE A 207 -1.02 20.68 -7.59
CA ILE A 207 -2.29 21.15 -8.17
C ILE A 207 -3.19 21.71 -7.06
N THR A 208 -3.26 21.05 -5.92
CA THR A 208 -4.19 21.38 -4.84
C THR A 208 -3.64 22.40 -3.87
N GLY A 209 -2.37 22.30 -3.51
CA GLY A 209 -1.69 23.21 -2.60
C GLY A 209 -2.36 23.32 -1.23
N ARG A 210 -2.86 22.20 -0.67
CA ARG A 210 -3.61 22.20 0.58
C ARG A 210 -2.71 22.34 1.80
N GLN A 211 -3.07 23.21 2.72
CA GLN A 211 -2.39 23.40 4.00
C GLN A 211 -2.68 22.29 4.98
N SER A 212 -1.65 21.83 5.71
CA SER A 212 -1.82 20.81 6.76
C SER A 212 -2.46 21.37 8.05
N PRO A 213 -3.15 20.54 8.86
CA PRO A 213 -3.84 20.96 10.07
C PRO A 213 -2.97 21.78 11.03
N PHE A 214 -1.75 21.31 11.34
CA PHE A 214 -0.90 21.99 12.29
C PHE A 214 -0.46 23.39 11.81
N ARG A 215 -0.33 23.59 10.49
CA ARG A 215 -0.02 24.92 9.91
C ARG A 215 -1.24 25.80 9.85
N ALA A 216 -2.40 25.23 9.53
CA ALA A 216 -3.66 25.94 9.46
C ALA A 216 -4.07 26.54 10.82
N MET A 217 -3.68 25.89 11.90
CA MET A 217 -3.99 26.33 13.27
C MET A 217 -2.85 27.11 13.93
N GLU A 218 -1.74 27.35 13.23
CA GLU A 218 -0.58 28.10 13.72
C GLU A 218 -0.77 29.62 13.50
N GLY A 219 -0.40 30.39 14.51
CA GLY A 219 -0.40 31.86 14.43
C GLY A 219 -1.69 32.54 14.87
N PRO A 220 -1.80 33.88 14.70
CA PRO A 220 -2.89 34.68 15.24
C PRO A 220 -4.22 34.56 14.48
N ASN A 221 -4.19 34.05 13.25
CA ASN A 221 -5.37 33.89 12.39
C ASN A 221 -5.49 32.43 11.93
N PRO A 222 -5.96 31.52 12.78
CA PRO A 222 -6.14 30.11 12.42
C PRO A 222 -7.22 29.96 11.34
N VAL A 223 -7.01 29.01 10.41
CA VAL A 223 -7.93 28.70 9.31
C VAL A 223 -8.46 27.28 9.50
N PRO A 224 -9.60 27.08 10.16
CA PRO A 224 -10.20 25.76 10.34
C PRO A 224 -10.44 25.07 8.99
N GLY A 225 -9.99 23.81 8.86
CA GLY A 225 -10.07 23.07 7.60
C GLY A 225 -8.93 23.33 6.61
N GLY A 226 -8.07 24.31 6.90
CA GLY A 226 -6.90 24.67 6.11
C GLY A 226 -7.20 25.37 4.78
N ASP A 227 -6.28 26.21 4.36
CA ASP A 227 -6.35 26.90 3.07
C ASP A 227 -5.91 26.01 1.91
N TRP A 228 -6.37 26.40 0.71
CA TRP A 228 -5.99 25.79 -0.55
C TRP A 228 -5.28 26.84 -1.41
N HIS A 229 -4.05 26.53 -1.80
CA HIS A 229 -3.18 27.38 -2.61
C HIS A 229 -2.77 26.65 -3.90
N PRO A 230 -3.69 26.47 -4.87
CA PRO A 230 -3.40 25.74 -6.10
C PRO A 230 -2.20 26.33 -6.82
N PHE A 231 -1.34 25.46 -7.35
CA PHE A 231 -0.15 25.83 -8.13
C PHE A 231 0.80 26.79 -7.38
N PRO A 232 1.23 26.46 -6.14
CA PRO A 232 2.12 27.34 -5.40
C PRO A 232 3.44 27.54 -6.14
N TYR A 233 4.01 28.74 -6.03
CA TYR A 233 5.35 29.00 -6.58
C TYR A 233 6.37 28.01 -6.00
N PRO A 234 7.26 27.40 -6.83
CA PRO A 234 8.24 26.43 -6.37
C PRO A 234 9.08 26.91 -5.17
N SER A 235 9.47 28.17 -5.16
CA SER A 235 10.24 28.78 -4.06
C SER A 235 9.44 28.88 -2.75
N LYS A 236 8.13 29.16 -2.82
CA LYS A 236 7.24 29.17 -1.63
C LYS A 236 7.03 27.75 -1.11
N TYR A 237 6.77 26.80 -2.03
CA TYR A 237 6.61 25.40 -1.69
C TYR A 237 7.82 24.84 -0.95
N GLN A 238 9.04 25.07 -1.45
CA GLN A 238 10.27 24.60 -0.82
C GLN A 238 10.55 25.22 0.55
N LYS A 239 10.18 26.49 0.75
CA LYS A 239 10.38 27.17 2.05
C LYS A 239 9.44 26.66 3.14
N SER A 240 8.24 26.18 2.78
CA SER A 240 7.24 25.72 3.74
C SER A 240 6.33 24.68 3.12
N VAL A 241 6.86 23.46 2.96
CA VAL A 241 6.17 22.33 2.31
C VAL A 241 4.80 22.06 2.93
N SER A 242 4.70 22.09 4.25
CA SER A 242 3.46 21.80 4.99
C SER A 242 2.32 22.80 4.74
N ASN A 243 2.60 23.96 4.14
CA ASN A 243 1.56 24.89 3.72
C ASN A 243 0.86 24.45 2.43
N PHE A 244 1.35 23.40 1.73
CA PHE A 244 0.90 23.11 0.37
C PHE A 244 0.77 21.61 0.07
N ASP A 245 1.02 20.71 1.01
CA ASP A 245 1.22 19.30 0.70
C ASP A 245 0.29 18.33 1.44
N ALA A 246 -0.82 18.80 2.02
CA ALA A 246 -1.72 17.93 2.74
C ALA A 246 -2.51 16.98 1.81
N PHE A 247 -3.02 17.45 0.69
CA PHE A 247 -3.91 16.66 -0.18
C PHE A 247 -3.26 16.25 -1.50
N PRO A 248 -3.37 14.96 -1.87
CA PRO A 248 -3.79 13.81 -1.06
C PRO A 248 -2.66 13.29 -0.14
N SER A 249 -3.00 12.42 0.83
CA SER A 249 -2.01 11.84 1.74
C SER A 249 -1.06 10.88 1.02
N GLY A 250 0.22 11.28 0.89
CA GLY A 250 1.26 10.41 0.33
C GLY A 250 1.54 9.18 1.20
N HIS A 251 1.49 9.33 2.51
CA HIS A 251 1.71 8.26 3.49
C HIS A 251 0.69 7.13 3.34
N LEU A 252 -0.60 7.45 3.28
CA LEU A 252 -1.64 6.43 3.08
C LEU A 252 -1.59 5.81 1.69
N ALA A 253 -1.27 6.59 0.66
CA ALA A 253 -1.09 6.05 -0.69
C ALA A 253 0.04 5.01 -0.73
N THR A 254 1.18 5.30 -0.12
CA THR A 254 2.33 4.38 -0.06
C THR A 254 2.02 3.13 0.77
N ALA A 255 1.40 3.28 1.95
CA ALA A 255 1.01 2.15 2.78
C ALA A 255 -0.01 1.24 2.06
N MET A 256 -1.01 1.84 1.39
CA MET A 256 -2.02 1.09 0.64
C MET A 256 -1.43 0.37 -0.57
N ALA A 257 -0.50 0.97 -1.30
CA ALA A 257 0.16 0.31 -2.41
C ALA A 257 1.02 -0.86 -1.94
N THR A 258 1.80 -0.68 -0.87
CA THR A 258 2.60 -1.75 -0.27
C THR A 258 1.71 -2.92 0.17
N LEU A 259 0.62 -2.65 0.90
CA LEU A 259 -0.35 -3.67 1.29
C LEU A 259 -0.98 -4.37 0.07
N THR A 260 -1.30 -3.62 -0.97
CA THR A 260 -1.88 -4.17 -2.21
C THR A 260 -0.90 -5.08 -2.94
N VAL A 261 0.37 -4.71 -3.03
CA VAL A 261 1.43 -5.55 -3.60
C VAL A 261 1.59 -6.83 -2.79
N LEU A 262 1.70 -6.72 -1.46
CA LEU A 262 1.84 -7.89 -0.57
C LEU A 262 0.64 -8.84 -0.72
N SER A 263 -0.58 -8.32 -0.63
CA SER A 263 -1.79 -9.15 -0.72
C SER A 263 -2.03 -9.73 -2.13
N SER A 264 -1.48 -9.10 -3.17
CA SER A 264 -1.56 -9.63 -4.54
C SER A 264 -0.57 -10.76 -4.79
N ASN A 265 0.63 -10.67 -4.19
CA ASN A 265 1.66 -11.68 -4.35
C ASN A 265 1.51 -12.86 -3.38
N TYR A 266 0.87 -12.64 -2.22
CA TYR A 266 0.65 -13.65 -1.19
C TYR A 266 -0.84 -13.75 -0.83
N PRO A 267 -1.70 -14.14 -1.81
CA PRO A 267 -3.16 -14.14 -1.62
C PRO A 267 -3.62 -15.16 -0.58
N ASP A 268 -2.84 -16.20 -0.32
CA ASP A 268 -3.15 -17.29 0.62
C ASP A 268 -2.94 -16.89 2.08
N ASN A 269 -2.13 -15.85 2.30
CA ASN A 269 -1.86 -15.38 3.65
C ASN A 269 -3.03 -14.53 4.17
N LYS A 270 -3.88 -15.15 4.97
CA LYS A 270 -5.09 -14.53 5.54
C LYS A 270 -4.82 -13.36 6.49
N TYR A 271 -3.57 -13.21 6.98
CA TYR A 271 -3.21 -12.18 7.96
C TYR A 271 -2.77 -10.86 7.31
N ILE A 272 -2.28 -10.88 6.06
CA ILE A 272 -1.77 -9.67 5.40
C ILE A 272 -2.81 -8.54 5.38
N LYS A 273 -4.02 -8.84 4.94
CA LYS A 273 -5.08 -7.82 4.83
C LYS A 273 -5.53 -7.29 6.19
N PRO A 274 -5.96 -8.13 7.17
CA PRO A 274 -6.42 -7.60 8.46
C PRO A 274 -5.31 -6.86 9.21
N VAL A 275 -4.09 -7.39 9.27
CA VAL A 275 -2.96 -6.71 9.92
C VAL A 275 -2.61 -5.42 9.18
N GLY A 276 -2.52 -5.44 7.85
CA GLY A 276 -2.18 -4.27 7.04
C GLY A 276 -3.23 -3.16 7.17
N TYR A 277 -4.52 -3.48 7.12
CA TYR A 277 -5.58 -2.47 7.31
C TYR A 277 -5.61 -1.94 8.75
N SER A 278 -5.35 -2.76 9.76
CA SER A 278 -5.26 -2.29 11.16
C SER A 278 -4.10 -1.32 11.36
N LEU A 279 -2.92 -1.65 10.83
CA LEU A 279 -1.75 -0.75 10.89
C LEU A 279 -2.01 0.55 10.12
N MET A 280 -2.69 0.48 8.99
CA MET A 280 -3.05 1.65 8.20
C MET A 280 -4.09 2.53 8.91
N GLY A 281 -5.04 1.93 9.65
CA GLY A 281 -5.97 2.67 10.52
C GLY A 281 -5.24 3.42 11.65
N ILE A 282 -4.28 2.76 12.31
CA ILE A 282 -3.44 3.38 13.33
C ILE A 282 -2.59 4.52 12.74
N LEU A 283 -2.00 4.31 11.56
CA LEU A 283 -1.30 5.36 10.82
C LEU A 283 -2.21 6.56 10.54
N ALA A 284 -3.44 6.33 10.05
CA ALA A 284 -4.39 7.38 9.74
C ALA A 284 -4.72 8.23 10.99
N ILE A 285 -5.01 7.58 12.12
CA ILE A 285 -5.27 8.26 13.40
C ILE A 285 -4.02 9.05 13.85
N SER A 286 -2.83 8.46 13.73
CA SER A 286 -1.58 9.13 14.08
C SER A 286 -1.35 10.41 13.28
N MET A 287 -1.65 10.39 11.96
CA MET A 287 -1.49 11.55 11.10
C MET A 287 -2.47 12.68 11.41
N ILE A 288 -3.69 12.36 11.85
CA ILE A 288 -4.64 13.36 12.34
C ILE A 288 -4.16 13.91 13.69
N ASN A 289 -3.72 13.05 14.59
CA ASN A 289 -3.24 13.45 15.93
C ASN A 289 -2.06 14.42 15.84
N ASN A 290 -1.11 14.19 14.93
CA ASN A 290 0.04 15.09 14.73
C ASN A 290 -0.22 16.25 13.76
N GLY A 291 -1.45 16.37 13.26
CA GLY A 291 -1.86 17.47 12.41
C GLY A 291 -1.21 17.52 11.02
N VAL A 292 -0.73 16.41 10.48
CA VAL A 292 -0.09 16.38 9.15
C VAL A 292 -1.12 16.30 8.04
N HIS A 293 -2.20 15.54 8.24
CA HIS A 293 -3.25 15.32 7.25
C HIS A 293 -4.64 15.51 7.85
N TRP A 294 -5.56 15.96 7.01
CA TRP A 294 -6.99 15.99 7.26
C TRP A 294 -7.61 14.63 6.91
N VAL A 295 -8.77 14.31 7.51
CA VAL A 295 -9.45 13.05 7.17
C VAL A 295 -9.90 13.00 5.71
N SER A 296 -10.23 14.14 5.13
CA SER A 296 -10.63 14.27 3.72
C SER A 296 -9.48 14.03 2.73
N ASP A 297 -8.21 14.03 3.18
CA ASP A 297 -7.05 13.71 2.35
C ASP A 297 -6.92 12.20 2.07
N TYR A 298 -7.70 11.35 2.74
CA TYR A 298 -7.54 9.91 2.76
C TYR A 298 -8.22 9.16 1.60
N PRO A 299 -9.48 9.45 1.22
CA PRO A 299 -10.17 8.64 0.22
C PRO A 299 -9.42 8.58 -1.11
N LEU A 300 -8.98 9.72 -1.62
CA LEU A 300 -8.23 9.77 -2.87
C LEU A 300 -6.84 9.09 -2.72
N ALA A 301 -6.18 9.27 -1.59
CA ALA A 301 -4.89 8.62 -1.31
C ALA A 301 -4.98 7.10 -1.35
N LEU A 302 -6.00 6.53 -0.70
CA LEU A 302 -6.26 5.09 -0.69
C LEU A 302 -6.55 4.56 -2.10
N ALA A 303 -7.37 5.28 -2.88
CA ALA A 303 -7.67 4.91 -4.26
C ALA A 303 -6.43 4.91 -5.17
N ILE A 304 -5.60 5.94 -5.06
CA ILE A 304 -4.34 6.06 -5.81
C ILE A 304 -3.38 4.93 -5.41
N GLY A 305 -3.21 4.68 -4.11
CA GLY A 305 -2.34 3.62 -3.61
C GLY A 305 -2.79 2.23 -4.04
N TYR A 306 -4.09 1.93 -3.93
CA TYR A 306 -4.66 0.67 -4.40
C TYR A 306 -4.46 0.48 -5.90
N THR A 307 -4.79 1.49 -6.71
CA THR A 307 -4.65 1.44 -8.17
C THR A 307 -3.19 1.22 -8.58
N CYS A 308 -2.26 1.95 -7.97
CA CYS A 308 -0.83 1.78 -8.19
C CYS A 308 -0.39 0.34 -7.84
N GLY A 309 -0.71 -0.13 -6.64
CA GLY A 309 -0.37 -1.47 -6.19
C GLY A 309 -0.90 -2.58 -7.10
N LYS A 310 -2.15 -2.45 -7.61
CA LYS A 310 -2.73 -3.38 -8.59
C LYS A 310 -2.00 -3.34 -9.94
N ILE A 311 -1.64 -2.15 -10.42
CA ILE A 311 -0.94 -1.99 -11.70
C ILE A 311 0.46 -2.61 -11.64
N VAL A 312 1.25 -2.30 -10.61
CA VAL A 312 2.62 -2.82 -10.51
C VAL A 312 2.63 -4.32 -10.24
N SER A 313 1.73 -4.84 -9.39
CA SER A 313 1.65 -6.27 -9.10
C SER A 313 1.21 -7.08 -10.33
N SER A 314 0.32 -6.55 -11.18
CA SER A 314 -0.15 -7.24 -12.39
C SER A 314 0.94 -7.50 -13.43
N ARG A 315 2.07 -6.82 -13.34
CA ARG A 315 3.18 -6.94 -14.31
C ARG A 315 4.13 -8.09 -13.97
N GLY A 316 4.29 -8.41 -12.71
CA GLY A 316 5.35 -9.31 -12.24
C GLY A 316 4.99 -10.79 -12.28
N HIS A 317 3.72 -11.15 -12.43
CA HIS A 317 3.28 -12.53 -12.46
C HIS A 317 2.21 -12.76 -13.52
N GLN A 318 2.09 -14.02 -13.94
CA GLN A 318 0.99 -14.50 -14.76
C GLN A 318 0.07 -15.36 -13.90
N ILE A 319 -1.22 -15.08 -13.97
CA ILE A 319 -2.25 -15.90 -13.33
C ILE A 319 -2.64 -16.97 -14.35
N ILE A 320 -2.37 -18.21 -14.03
CA ILE A 320 -2.83 -19.36 -14.79
C ILE A 320 -4.12 -19.82 -14.09
N PRO A 321 -5.30 -19.59 -14.69
CA PRO A 321 -6.54 -20.10 -14.13
C PRO A 321 -6.38 -21.62 -13.99
N ARG A 322 -6.63 -22.18 -12.81
CA ARG A 322 -6.89 -23.62 -12.76
C ARG A 322 -8.08 -23.86 -13.64
N LEU A 323 -7.88 -24.58 -14.74
CA LEU A 323 -8.99 -25.32 -15.32
C LEU A 323 -9.53 -26.10 -14.15
N SER A 324 -10.69 -25.72 -13.63
CA SER A 324 -11.43 -26.56 -12.72
C SER A 324 -11.47 -27.91 -13.42
N SER A 325 -10.69 -28.87 -12.94
CA SER A 325 -11.09 -30.24 -13.15
C SER A 325 -12.46 -30.26 -12.49
N GLU A 326 -13.50 -30.13 -13.31
CA GLU A 326 -14.83 -30.47 -12.91
C GLU A 326 -14.83 -31.95 -12.52
N LYS A 327 -14.35 -32.24 -11.33
CA LYS A 327 -14.92 -33.24 -10.46
C LYS A 327 -16.09 -32.60 -9.71
N GLY A 328 -16.89 -31.84 -10.42
CA GLY A 328 -18.26 -31.67 -10.10
C GLY A 328 -18.90 -33.04 -10.42
N SER A 329 -19.13 -33.84 -9.42
CA SER A 329 -20.16 -34.84 -9.48
C SER A 329 -21.43 -34.09 -9.89
N ASN A 330 -21.69 -34.03 -11.19
CA ASN A 330 -22.94 -33.51 -11.72
C ASN A 330 -24.02 -34.55 -11.36
N SER A 331 -24.53 -34.46 -10.15
CA SER A 331 -25.69 -35.18 -9.74
C SER A 331 -26.92 -34.30 -9.98
N ALA A 332 -27.79 -34.70 -10.85
CA ALA A 332 -29.07 -34.06 -11.11
C ALA A 332 -30.22 -35.02 -10.84
N PHE A 333 -31.22 -34.54 -10.12
CA PHE A 333 -32.51 -35.19 -10.08
C PHE A 333 -33.33 -34.69 -11.28
N LEU A 334 -33.69 -35.64 -12.17
CA LEU A 334 -34.47 -35.34 -13.35
C LEU A 334 -35.85 -36.00 -13.20
N PRO A 335 -36.96 -35.28 -13.42
CA PRO A 335 -38.27 -35.91 -13.50
C PRO A 335 -38.33 -36.82 -14.73
N VAL A 336 -38.74 -38.07 -14.54
CA VAL A 336 -38.94 -39.01 -15.62
C VAL A 336 -40.43 -39.30 -15.71
N PHE A 337 -40.98 -39.06 -16.91
CA PHE A 337 -42.33 -39.37 -17.23
C PHE A 337 -42.37 -40.79 -17.89
N GLN A 338 -43.07 -41.72 -17.25
CA GLN A 338 -43.25 -43.04 -17.82
C GLN A 338 -44.55 -43.11 -18.65
N GLY A 339 -44.52 -43.93 -19.71
CA GLY A 339 -45.62 -44.01 -20.66
C GLY A 339 -46.98 -44.49 -20.10
N ASN A 340 -47.04 -44.87 -18.82
CA ASN A 340 -48.22 -45.23 -18.05
C ASN A 340 -48.79 -44.07 -17.21
N GLY A 341 -48.29 -42.85 -17.42
CA GLY A 341 -48.75 -41.65 -16.69
C GLY A 341 -48.13 -41.47 -15.29
N SER A 342 -47.25 -42.32 -14.85
CA SER A 342 -46.54 -42.11 -13.58
C SER A 342 -45.33 -41.20 -13.72
N VAL A 343 -45.08 -40.36 -12.72
CA VAL A 343 -43.94 -39.45 -12.65
C VAL A 343 -42.92 -40.03 -11.64
N GLY A 344 -41.71 -40.31 -12.08
CA GLY A 344 -40.60 -40.74 -11.24
C GLY A 344 -39.49 -39.69 -11.17
N LEU A 345 -38.57 -39.82 -10.20
CA LEU A 345 -37.35 -39.06 -10.10
C LEU A 345 -36.17 -39.95 -10.44
N SER A 346 -35.40 -39.58 -11.47
CA SER A 346 -34.15 -40.25 -11.80
C SER A 346 -32.98 -39.45 -11.22
N TYR A 347 -32.08 -40.11 -10.53
CA TYR A 347 -30.80 -39.56 -10.07
C TYR A 347 -29.69 -39.95 -11.05
N ARG A 348 -29.07 -38.97 -11.69
CA ARG A 348 -27.94 -39.15 -12.57
C ARG A 348 -26.70 -38.61 -11.90
N ALA A 349 -25.69 -39.43 -11.63
CA ALA A 349 -24.38 -39.02 -11.20
C ALA A 349 -23.36 -39.42 -12.27
N THR A 350 -22.51 -38.49 -12.69
CA THR A 350 -21.32 -38.73 -13.52
C THR A 350 -20.10 -38.65 -12.60
N PHE A 351 -19.32 -39.72 -12.53
CA PHE A 351 -18.10 -39.80 -11.74
C PHE A 351 -16.87 -39.51 -12.59
#